data_6d9e3f9fb249ad71f08da3a644992df4
#
_entry.id   6d9e3f9fb249ad71f08da3a644992df4
#
_cell.length_a   1.000
_cell.length_b   1.000
_cell.length_c   1.000
_cell.angle_alpha   90.00
_cell.angle_beta   90.00
_cell.angle_gamma   90.00
#
_symmetry.space_group_name_H-M   'P 1'
#
loop_
_entity.id
_entity.type
_entity.pdbx_description
1 polymer ?
#
loop_
_entity_poly.entity_id
_entity_poly.type
_entity_poly.pdbx_seq_one_letter_code
_entity_poly.pdbx_strand_id
1 'polypeptide(L)' 'MSNRTYEIVEKIAVQSTTTRTRREVRRVRWDGSPDVFLDIRKWRQEVDGSETPSKGVSLNAAEEAALREALFQK' A
#
# COMPACT_ATOMS: atom_id res chain seq x y z
N MET A 1 0.67 8.77 -21.33
CA MET A 1 -0.23 9.30 -20.33
C MET A 1 -0.53 8.24 -19.29
N SER A 2 -0.31 8.54 -18.05
CA SER A 2 -0.51 7.53 -17.04
C SER A 2 -1.96 7.55 -16.56
N ASN A 3 -2.55 6.39 -16.53
CA ASN A 3 -3.85 6.20 -15.92
C ASN A 3 -3.63 5.84 -14.49
N ARG A 4 -3.46 6.87 -13.70
CA ARG A 4 -3.24 6.63 -12.29
C ARG A 4 -4.56 6.23 -11.66
N THR A 5 -4.58 5.03 -11.11
CA THR A 5 -5.78 4.51 -10.47
C THR A 5 -5.68 4.59 -8.96
N TYR A 6 -4.68 5.29 -8.46
CA TYR A 6 -4.48 5.41 -7.02
C TYR A 6 -3.62 6.62 -6.74
N GLU A 7 -3.65 7.04 -5.49
CA GLU A 7 -2.83 8.14 -5.01
C GLU A 7 -2.14 7.69 -3.73
N ILE A 8 -0.83 7.85 -3.69
CA ILE A 8 -0.07 7.53 -2.48
C ILE A 8 -0.15 8.72 -1.55
N VAL A 9 -0.84 8.55 -0.45
CA VAL A 9 -1.01 9.62 0.53
C VAL A 9 0.19 9.66 1.47
N GLU A 10 0.65 8.49 1.91
CA GLU A 10 1.74 8.43 2.86
C GLU A 10 2.40 7.06 2.78
N LYS A 11 3.72 7.05 2.83
CA LYS A 11 4.48 5.80 2.92
C LYS A 11 4.88 5.62 4.38
N ILE A 12 4.37 4.58 5.01
CA ILE A 12 4.54 4.37 6.43
C ILE A 12 5.78 3.53 6.72
N ALA A 13 5.94 2.43 6.01
CA ALA A 13 7.04 1.52 6.26
C ALA A 13 7.45 0.84 4.97
N VAL A 14 8.72 0.48 4.89
CA VAL A 14 9.26 -0.20 3.73
C VAL A 14 10.03 -1.41 4.20
N GLN A 15 9.76 -2.54 3.57
CA GLN A 15 10.54 -3.73 3.79
C GLN A 15 11.01 -4.24 2.44
N SER A 16 12.28 -4.07 2.16
CA SER A 16 12.83 -4.47 0.89
C SER A 16 12.94 -5.98 0.82
N THR A 17 12.55 -6.54 -0.31
CA THR A 17 12.66 -7.97 -0.53
C THR A 17 13.69 -8.29 -1.59
N THR A 18 13.80 -7.44 -2.59
CA THR A 18 14.79 -7.60 -3.64
C THR A 18 15.16 -6.22 -4.16
N THR A 19 16.03 -6.22 -5.16
CA THR A 19 16.48 -4.97 -5.76
C THR A 19 15.32 -4.18 -6.37
N ARG A 20 14.33 -4.87 -6.93
CA ARG A 20 13.25 -4.21 -7.65
C ARG A 20 11.91 -4.32 -6.96
N THR A 21 11.80 -5.17 -5.97
CA THR A 21 10.52 -5.43 -5.32
C THR A 21 10.62 -5.05 -3.86
N ARG A 22 9.67 -4.27 -3.39
CA ARG A 22 9.62 -3.87 -2.00
C ARG A 22 8.24 -4.11 -1.45
N ARG A 23 8.17 -4.59 -0.23
CA ARG A 23 6.90 -4.66 0.48
C ARG A 23 6.77 -3.39 1.30
N GLU A 24 5.69 -2.67 1.07
CA GLU A 24 5.52 -1.37 1.70
C GLU A 24 4.15 -1.25 2.32
N VAL A 25 4.12 -0.52 3.42
CA VAL A 25 2.87 -0.14 4.07
C VAL A 25 2.65 1.32 3.73
N ARG A 26 1.55 1.61 3.05
CA ARG A 26 1.24 2.94 2.57
C ARG A 26 -0.19 3.30 2.90
N ARG A 27 -0.45 4.59 2.96
CA ARG A 27 -1.82 5.07 2.93
C ARG A 27 -2.13 5.43 1.50
N VAL A 28 -3.17 4.81 0.96
CA VAL A 28 -3.47 4.92 -0.46
C VAL A 28 -4.93 5.28 -0.64
N ARG A 29 -5.17 6.20 -1.55
CA ARG A 29 -6.53 6.50 -2.01
C ARG A 29 -6.67 5.92 -3.40
N TRP A 30 -7.55 4.93 -3.52
CA TRP A 30 -7.79 4.33 -4.82
C TRP A 30 -8.70 5.21 -5.64
N ASP A 31 -8.51 5.18 -6.95
CA ASP A 31 -9.26 6.02 -7.87
C ASP A 31 -10.75 5.79 -7.69
N GLY A 32 -11.50 6.89 -7.63
CA GLY A 32 -12.93 6.83 -7.46
C GLY A 32 -13.39 6.66 -6.05
N SER A 33 -12.48 6.55 -5.10
CA SER A 33 -12.86 6.38 -3.70
C SER A 33 -12.49 7.63 -2.91
N PRO A 34 -13.39 8.13 -2.06
CA PRO A 34 -13.06 9.25 -1.20
C PRO A 34 -12.24 8.83 0.02
N ASP A 35 -12.15 7.53 0.26
CA ASP A 35 -11.53 7.02 1.48
C ASP A 35 -10.06 6.70 1.27
N VAL A 36 -9.30 6.85 2.35
CA VAL A 36 -7.89 6.46 2.38
C VAL A 36 -7.80 5.13 3.09
N PHE A 37 -7.07 4.21 2.47
CA PHE A 37 -6.92 2.85 2.98
C PHE A 37 -5.49 2.61 3.45
N LEU A 38 -5.35 1.75 4.45
CA LEU A 38 -4.04 1.25 4.81
C LEU A 38 -3.73 0.11 3.86
N ASP A 39 -2.67 0.25 3.08
CA ASP A 39 -2.35 -0.71 2.04
C ASP A 39 -1.02 -1.38 2.35
N ILE A 40 -1.03 -2.70 2.29
CA ILE A 40 0.16 -3.51 2.51
C ILE A 40 0.33 -4.38 1.29
N ARG A 41 1.35 -4.09 0.50
CA ARG A 41 1.58 -4.87 -0.71
C ARG A 41 3.01 -4.72 -1.20
N LYS A 42 3.33 -5.56 -2.16
CA LYS A 42 4.60 -5.45 -2.85
C LYS A 42 4.46 -4.46 -3.98
N TRP A 43 5.50 -3.67 -4.16
CA TRP A 43 5.60 -2.72 -5.25
C TRP A 43 6.82 -3.08 -6.07
N ARG A 44 6.63 -3.17 -7.36
CA ARG A 44 7.70 -3.52 -8.26
C ARG A 44 8.14 -2.28 -9.02
N GLN A 45 9.44 -2.03 -9.02
CA GLN A 45 9.98 -0.91 -9.75
C GLN A 45 10.31 -1.35 -11.16
N GLU A 46 9.73 -0.67 -12.13
CA GLU A 46 9.96 -0.99 -13.52
C GLU A 46 11.22 -0.32 -14.03
N VAL A 47 11.65 -0.73 -15.21
CA VAL A 47 12.87 -0.22 -15.80
C VAL A 47 12.81 1.28 -16.05
N ASP A 48 11.63 1.78 -16.38
CA ASP A 48 11.46 3.21 -16.67
C ASP A 48 11.29 4.06 -15.43
N GLY A 49 11.42 3.47 -14.25
CA GLY A 49 11.30 4.21 -13.01
C GLY A 49 9.91 4.23 -12.40
N SER A 50 8.91 3.73 -13.13
CA SER A 50 7.57 3.68 -12.59
C SER A 50 7.42 2.51 -11.63
N GLU A 51 6.31 2.50 -10.90
CA GLU A 51 6.02 1.45 -9.94
C GLU A 51 4.76 0.72 -10.36
N THR A 52 4.76 -0.59 -10.15
CA THR A 52 3.59 -1.41 -10.42
C THR A 52 3.18 -2.11 -9.13
N PRO A 53 1.93 -1.92 -8.69
CA PRO A 53 1.46 -2.64 -7.50
C PRO A 53 1.24 -4.12 -7.82
N SER A 54 1.66 -4.96 -6.89
CA SER A 54 1.45 -6.39 -6.97
C SER A 54 0.39 -6.81 -5.98
N LYS A 55 0.44 -8.06 -5.60
CA LYS A 55 -0.53 -8.59 -4.65
C LYS A 55 -0.40 -7.90 -3.31
N GLY A 56 -1.54 -7.69 -2.68
CA GLY A 56 -1.55 -7.07 -1.38
C GLY A 56 -2.98 -6.94 -0.89
N VAL A 57 -3.13 -6.18 0.19
CA VAL A 57 -4.42 -5.98 0.81
C VAL A 57 -4.57 -4.50 1.18
N SER A 58 -5.78 -4.00 0.99
CA SER A 58 -6.13 -2.66 1.41
C SER A 58 -7.16 -2.77 2.53
N LEU A 59 -6.91 -2.11 3.62
CA LEU A 59 -7.77 -2.17 4.79
C LEU A 59 -8.47 -0.84 4.98
N ASN A 60 -9.78 -0.89 5.20
CA ASN A 60 -10.50 0.31 5.55
C ASN A 60 -10.25 0.64 7.03
N ALA A 61 -10.85 1.72 7.51
CA ALA A 61 -10.60 2.18 8.86
C ALA A 61 -10.97 1.14 9.92
N ALA A 62 -12.10 0.46 9.73
CA ALA A 62 -12.53 -0.55 10.66
C ALA A 62 -11.62 -1.76 10.67
N GLU A 63 -11.19 -2.17 9.48
CA GLU A 63 -10.28 -3.30 9.36
C GLU A 63 -8.91 -2.97 9.93
N GLU A 64 -8.45 -1.75 9.70
CA GLU A 64 -7.18 -1.32 10.26
C GLU A 64 -7.23 -1.31 11.78
N ALA A 65 -8.33 -0.83 12.35
CA ALA A 65 -8.49 -0.81 13.79
C ALA A 65 -8.49 -2.22 14.36
N ALA A 66 -9.15 -3.15 13.69
CA ALA A 66 -9.18 -4.53 14.13
C ALA A 66 -7.79 -5.15 14.08
N LEU A 67 -7.05 -4.88 13.03
CA LEU A 67 -5.68 -5.38 12.91
C LEU A 67 -4.80 -4.81 14.00
N ARG A 68 -4.91 -3.52 14.25
CA ARG A 68 -4.11 -2.88 15.28
C ARG A 68 -4.38 -3.50 16.64
N GLU A 69 -5.65 -3.73 16.94
CA GLU A 69 -6.02 -4.34 18.21
C GLU A 69 -5.45 -5.75 18.32
N ALA A 70 -5.56 -6.52 17.24
CA ALA A 70 -5.03 -7.89 17.25
C ALA A 70 -3.53 -7.93 17.47
N LEU A 71 -2.81 -6.98 16.89
CA LEU A 71 -1.36 -6.94 17.02
C LEU A 71 -0.91 -6.54 18.41
N PHE A 72 -1.68 -5.72 19.10
CA PHE A 72 -1.31 -5.23 20.43
C PHE A 72 -1.93 -6.02 21.56
N GLN A 73 -2.79 -6.94 21.24
CA GLN A 73 -3.35 -7.84 22.25
C GLN A 73 -2.42 -9.02 22.43
N LYS A 74 -2.03 -9.27 23.63
CA LYS A 74 -1.17 -10.40 23.94
C LYS A 74 -1.78 -11.19 25.07
#